data_3f8b64f8794beec9ca52557d5f2aa2d1
#
_entry.id   3f8b64f8794beec9ca52557d5f2aa2d1
#
_cell.length_a   1.000
_cell.length_b   1.000
_cell.length_c   1.000
_cell.angle_alpha   90.00
_cell.angle_beta   90.00
_cell.angle_gamma   90.00
#
_symmetry.space_group_name_H-M   'P 1'
#
loop_
_entity.id
_entity.type
_entity.pdbx_description
1 polymer ?
#
loop_
_entity_poly.entity_id
_entity_poly.type
_entity_poly.pdbx_seq_one_letter_code
_entity_poly.pdbx_strand_id
1 'polypeptide(L)'
;IATLAAGYYIALTTDRPLDALNLFFVAVFLVIAGTYLLFGAGSIFILKALKKNEKFYYNKNHMIGISGMLHRMKRNSVGLASIAILSTCVLVMVSTSLSLYTGMDDVVESRYPKPLYVSEQGVTKEDAVVSLPVPALRRALQDASEKTGMKITEIDDIHSLEGMVLPKDGAWNPVNSEGTDLTRCISVGIITQQMYEAMGGEKLNLKGNEIALCSLRTSVDYSMKTLNLNHQKLKIRKWINYFPVKENGSSLSNIKRYGIVVAEESIAQRLNRNNAFSTVNCLGVGFKNPAQTYRVGKEFTRIFRQRVTFILAEDYGIRGVVPAVDSAWDVKSALKSMYRSFLFLGVLLGMVFLFATVLIIYYKQISEGYEDRKRFQIMEKVGMSSGEVKKTIQSQVRMVFFLPLMVAGVHTAVAFPILIELLKVLMLTNKALFIGCGLGAYGVYVLGYGIIYRFTSRTYYRIVR
;
A
#
# COMPACT_ATOMS: atom_id res chain seq x y z
N ILE A 1 10.94 11.43 24.70
CA ILE A 1 11.40 11.97 23.42
C ILE A 1 12.27 10.95 22.69
N ALA A 2 13.30 10.37 23.33
CA ALA A 2 14.18 9.39 22.67
C ALA A 2 13.45 8.17 22.09
N THR A 3 12.50 7.58 22.83
CA THR A 3 11.68 6.45 22.37
C THR A 3 10.80 6.82 21.15
N LEU A 4 10.21 8.00 21.17
CA LEU A 4 9.40 8.51 20.06
C LEU A 4 10.27 8.79 18.84
N ALA A 5 11.45 9.40 19.04
CA ALA A 5 12.41 9.65 17.97
C ALA A 5 12.93 8.35 17.35
N ALA A 6 13.20 7.31 18.16
CA ALA A 6 13.59 6.00 17.66
C ALA A 6 12.49 5.34 16.82
N GLY A 7 11.23 5.37 17.26
CA GLY A 7 10.09 4.86 16.49
C GLY A 7 9.89 5.61 15.17
N TYR A 8 10.03 6.94 15.20
CA TYR A 8 9.96 7.78 14.00
C TYR A 8 11.13 7.54 13.04
N TYR A 9 12.33 7.38 13.57
CA TYR A 9 13.51 7.05 12.78
C TYR A 9 13.29 5.74 12.00
N ILE A 10 12.84 4.68 12.67
CA ILE A 10 12.50 3.42 12.01
C ILE A 10 11.46 3.64 10.92
N ALA A 11 10.37 4.36 11.22
CA ALA A 11 9.29 4.59 10.27
C ALA A 11 9.71 5.39 9.01
N LEU A 12 10.68 6.30 9.15
CA LEU A 12 11.16 7.16 8.08
C LEU A 12 12.31 6.57 7.27
N THR A 13 13.10 5.65 7.86
CA THR A 13 14.30 5.08 7.21
C THR A 13 14.09 3.70 6.62
N THR A 14 12.95 3.05 6.93
CA THR A 14 12.64 1.72 6.38
C THR A 14 12.15 1.86 4.94
N ASP A 15 12.96 1.39 3.99
CA ASP A 15 12.74 1.51 2.55
C ASP A 15 12.49 0.16 1.84
N ARG A 16 12.49 -0.95 2.59
CA ARG A 16 12.29 -2.30 2.07
C ARG A 16 11.00 -2.91 2.63
N PRO A 17 10.14 -3.50 1.78
CA PRO A 17 8.86 -4.06 2.20
C PRO A 17 8.97 -5.15 3.29
N LEU A 18 9.98 -6.04 3.20
CA LEU A 18 10.18 -7.11 4.19
C LEU A 18 10.70 -6.57 5.52
N ASP A 19 11.64 -5.61 5.48
CA ASP A 19 12.13 -4.94 6.67
C ASP A 19 11.01 -4.15 7.35
N ALA A 20 10.13 -3.52 6.54
CA ALA A 20 8.94 -2.83 7.05
C ALA A 20 8.01 -3.79 7.81
N LEU A 21 7.80 -5.01 7.34
CA LEU A 21 6.96 -6.00 8.03
C LEU A 21 7.53 -6.35 9.41
N ASN A 22 8.84 -6.54 9.51
CA ASN A 22 9.50 -6.92 10.76
C ASN A 22 9.63 -5.74 11.74
N LEU A 23 9.97 -4.56 11.23
CA LEU A 23 10.23 -3.37 12.05
C LEU A 23 8.97 -2.59 12.43
N PHE A 24 7.86 -2.82 11.72
CA PHE A 24 6.60 -2.11 11.95
C PHE A 24 6.12 -2.22 13.40
N PHE A 25 6.05 -3.44 13.94
CA PHE A 25 5.59 -3.64 15.31
C PHE A 25 6.52 -2.99 16.34
N VAL A 26 7.83 -3.04 16.10
CA VAL A 26 8.82 -2.37 16.96
C VAL A 26 8.60 -0.86 16.95
N ALA A 27 8.44 -0.26 15.76
CA ALA A 27 8.14 1.16 15.63
C ALA A 27 6.83 1.53 16.34
N VAL A 28 5.76 0.74 16.16
CA VAL A 28 4.45 0.98 16.81
C VAL A 28 4.59 0.94 18.33
N PHE A 29 5.26 -0.06 18.90
CA PHE A 29 5.47 -0.13 20.36
C PHE A 29 6.27 1.05 20.88
N LEU A 30 7.33 1.46 20.18
CA LEU A 30 8.12 2.64 20.55
C LEU A 30 7.31 3.94 20.49
N VAL A 31 6.44 4.09 19.47
CA VAL A 31 5.56 5.26 19.34
C VAL A 31 4.49 5.26 20.44
N ILE A 32 3.88 4.12 20.76
CA ILE A 32 2.93 4.00 21.87
C ILE A 32 3.58 4.39 23.20
N ALA A 33 4.71 3.76 23.56
CA ALA A 33 5.43 4.08 24.79
C ALA A 33 5.87 5.54 24.80
N GLY A 34 6.43 6.02 23.68
CA GLY A 34 6.84 7.42 23.52
C GLY A 34 5.70 8.42 23.67
N THR A 35 4.50 8.08 23.23
CA THR A 35 3.29 8.91 23.37
C THR A 35 2.84 9.03 24.82
N TYR A 36 2.85 7.93 25.57
CA TYR A 36 2.58 7.99 27.01
C TYR A 36 3.62 8.84 27.75
N LEU A 37 4.90 8.71 27.42
CA LEU A 37 5.97 9.54 27.98
C LEU A 37 5.86 11.00 27.55
N LEU A 38 5.44 11.28 26.31
CA LEU A 38 5.23 12.65 25.81
C LEU A 38 4.14 13.37 26.60
N PHE A 39 2.98 12.73 26.76
CA PHE A 39 1.86 13.33 27.50
C PHE A 39 2.13 13.34 29.00
N GLY A 40 2.84 12.38 29.57
CA GLY A 40 3.23 12.34 30.99
C GLY A 40 4.29 13.38 31.35
N ALA A 41 5.51 13.12 30.93
CA ALA A 41 6.67 13.94 31.31
C ALA A 41 6.92 15.12 30.36
N GLY A 42 6.75 14.90 29.03
CA GLY A 42 7.05 15.88 28.00
C GLY A 42 6.15 17.11 28.07
N SER A 43 4.86 16.91 28.26
CA SER A 43 3.90 18.01 28.38
C SER A 43 4.16 18.88 29.62
N ILE A 44 4.52 18.24 30.74
CA ILE A 44 4.90 18.95 31.98
C ILE A 44 6.17 19.76 31.76
N PHE A 45 7.17 19.20 31.06
CA PHE A 45 8.39 19.89 30.73
C PHE A 45 8.15 21.12 29.86
N ILE A 46 7.35 21.00 28.79
CA ILE A 46 6.99 22.12 27.90
C ILE A 46 6.24 23.21 28.67
N LEU A 47 5.25 22.86 29.49
CA LEU A 47 4.51 23.83 30.27
C LEU A 47 5.38 24.54 31.32
N LYS A 48 6.34 23.83 31.94
CA LYS A 48 7.32 24.44 32.83
C LYS A 48 8.27 25.40 32.11
N ALA A 49 8.70 25.03 30.88
CA ALA A 49 9.52 25.90 30.05
C ALA A 49 8.76 27.17 29.64
N LEU A 50 7.48 27.05 29.25
CA LEU A 50 6.62 28.21 28.97
C LEU A 50 6.39 29.09 30.20
N LYS A 51 6.27 28.48 31.38
CA LYS A 51 6.17 29.21 32.65
C LYS A 51 7.42 30.00 32.94
N LYS A 52 8.61 29.53 32.57
CA LYS A 52 9.90 30.21 32.77
C LYS A 52 10.07 31.46 31.87
N ASN A 53 9.33 31.55 30.77
CA ASN A 53 9.32 32.73 29.91
C ASN A 53 8.36 33.78 30.50
N GLU A 54 8.91 34.73 31.27
CA GLU A 54 8.17 35.75 32.02
C GLU A 54 7.26 36.62 31.12
N LYS A 55 7.77 37.06 29.96
CA LYS A 55 7.01 37.85 29.01
C LYS A 55 5.75 37.16 28.50
N PHE A 56 5.83 35.84 28.31
CA PHE A 56 4.73 35.00 27.85
C PHE A 56 3.78 34.65 29.01
N TYR A 57 4.35 34.27 30.16
CA TYR A 57 3.59 33.76 31.31
C TYR A 57 2.73 34.83 32.00
N TYR A 58 3.26 36.05 32.22
CA TYR A 58 2.56 37.13 32.95
C TYR A 58 1.46 37.81 32.11
N ASN A 59 1.21 37.38 30.90
CA ASN A 59 -0.03 37.78 30.21
C ASN A 59 -1.23 37.20 30.94
N LYS A 60 -2.23 38.01 31.31
CA LYS A 60 -3.43 37.68 32.09
C LYS A 60 -4.10 36.37 31.63
N ASN A 61 -4.22 36.16 30.31
CA ASN A 61 -4.86 35.01 29.73
C ASN A 61 -3.98 33.73 29.74
N HIS A 62 -2.64 33.88 29.70
CA HIS A 62 -1.70 32.75 29.65
C HIS A 62 -1.40 32.24 31.05
N MET A 63 -1.28 33.09 32.08
CA MET A 63 -0.97 32.67 33.43
C MET A 63 -1.98 31.67 34.01
N ILE A 64 -3.27 31.96 33.90
CA ILE A 64 -4.34 31.12 34.37
C ILE A 64 -4.40 29.84 33.52
N GLY A 65 -4.22 29.97 32.19
CA GLY A 65 -4.21 28.86 31.26
C GLY A 65 -3.08 27.86 31.53
N ILE A 66 -1.84 28.31 31.61
CA ILE A 66 -0.66 27.47 31.82
C ILE A 66 -0.67 26.79 33.21
N SER A 67 -1.02 27.53 34.27
CA SER A 67 -1.10 27.00 35.62
C SER A 67 -2.19 25.93 35.75
N GLY A 68 -3.36 26.18 35.18
CA GLY A 68 -4.46 25.20 35.12
C GLY A 68 -4.10 23.96 34.31
N MET A 69 -3.44 24.14 33.15
CA MET A 69 -3.00 23.03 32.31
C MET A 69 -1.91 22.16 32.97
N LEU A 70 -0.95 22.76 33.69
CA LEU A 70 0.09 22.02 34.37
C LEU A 70 -0.48 20.99 35.35
N HIS A 71 -1.54 21.37 36.06
CA HIS A 71 -2.21 20.47 36.99
C HIS A 71 -3.02 19.40 36.26
N ARG A 72 -3.76 19.77 35.22
CA ARG A 72 -4.56 18.84 34.39
C ARG A 72 -3.70 17.82 33.67
N MET A 73 -2.59 18.26 33.06
CA MET A 73 -1.69 17.35 32.31
C MET A 73 -1.04 16.31 33.21
N LYS A 74 -0.63 16.70 34.42
CA LYS A 74 -0.06 15.74 35.39
C LYS A 74 -1.02 14.60 35.73
N ARG A 75 -2.32 14.89 35.82
CA ARG A 75 -3.34 13.91 36.22
C ARG A 75 -3.95 13.15 35.02
N ASN A 76 -4.04 13.79 33.88
CA ASN A 76 -4.82 13.31 32.74
C ASN A 76 -3.97 12.81 31.57
N SER A 77 -2.64 12.71 31.74
CA SER A 77 -1.69 12.34 30.70
C SER A 77 -2.02 11.00 30.01
N VAL A 78 -2.39 10.00 30.80
CA VAL A 78 -2.73 8.66 30.30
C VAL A 78 -3.95 8.72 29.37
N GLY A 79 -5.04 9.39 29.80
CA GLY A 79 -6.23 9.51 28.97
C GLY A 79 -5.97 10.26 27.65
N LEU A 80 -5.15 11.34 27.68
CA LEU A 80 -4.81 12.10 26.48
C LEU A 80 -3.93 11.26 25.53
N ALA A 81 -2.96 10.52 26.07
CA ALA A 81 -2.15 9.60 25.29
C ALA A 81 -3.00 8.51 24.63
N SER A 82 -3.92 7.91 25.40
CA SER A 82 -4.84 6.89 24.85
C SER A 82 -5.72 7.43 23.73
N ILE A 83 -6.26 8.66 23.88
CA ILE A 83 -7.02 9.32 22.80
C ILE A 83 -6.16 9.50 21.55
N ALA A 84 -4.92 9.97 21.70
CA ALA A 84 -4.02 10.17 20.57
C ALA A 84 -3.68 8.84 19.86
N ILE A 85 -3.39 7.79 20.63
CA ILE A 85 -3.08 6.44 20.09
C ILE A 85 -4.30 5.86 19.39
N LEU A 86 -5.48 5.85 20.01
CA LEU A 86 -6.70 5.32 19.41
C LEU A 86 -7.07 6.09 18.13
N SER A 87 -6.94 7.43 18.15
CA SER A 87 -7.15 8.26 16.97
C SER A 87 -6.18 7.92 15.84
N THR A 88 -4.89 7.70 16.15
CA THR A 88 -3.91 7.25 15.16
C THR A 88 -4.26 5.88 14.58
N CYS A 89 -4.68 4.93 15.44
CA CYS A 89 -5.14 3.62 14.99
C CYS A 89 -6.31 3.73 14.01
N VAL A 90 -7.34 4.53 14.33
CA VAL A 90 -8.48 4.75 13.42
C VAL A 90 -8.00 5.31 12.07
N LEU A 91 -7.16 6.34 12.11
CA LEU A 91 -6.66 6.99 10.89
C LEU A 91 -5.84 6.04 10.03
N VAL A 92 -4.92 5.29 10.62
CA VAL A 92 -4.09 4.31 9.90
C VAL A 92 -4.95 3.20 9.31
N MET A 93 -5.86 2.60 10.11
CA MET A 93 -6.68 1.47 9.65
C MET A 93 -7.64 1.88 8.53
N VAL A 94 -8.33 3.01 8.68
CA VAL A 94 -9.28 3.48 7.66
C VAL A 94 -8.55 3.92 6.41
N SER A 95 -7.45 4.69 6.51
CA SER A 95 -6.71 5.16 5.35
C SER A 95 -6.07 4.02 4.56
N THR A 96 -5.47 3.03 5.23
CA THR A 96 -4.85 1.89 4.56
C THR A 96 -5.88 0.98 3.89
N SER A 97 -6.96 0.63 4.58
CA SER A 97 -8.01 -0.23 4.02
C SER A 97 -8.77 0.44 2.88
N LEU A 98 -9.03 1.74 2.98
CA LEU A 98 -9.63 2.53 1.90
C LEU A 98 -8.71 2.60 0.68
N SER A 99 -7.42 2.82 0.89
CA SER A 99 -6.43 2.89 -0.19
C SER A 99 -6.29 1.57 -0.94
N LEU A 100 -6.29 0.43 -0.23
CA LEU A 100 -6.29 -0.90 -0.87
C LEU A 100 -7.53 -1.12 -1.73
N TYR A 101 -8.70 -0.72 -1.22
CA TYR A 101 -9.95 -0.89 -1.95
C TYR A 101 -10.04 0.00 -3.19
N THR A 102 -9.65 1.27 -3.07
CA THR A 102 -9.69 2.23 -4.19
C THR A 102 -8.56 2.03 -5.19
N GLY A 103 -7.39 1.56 -4.74
CA GLY A 103 -6.23 1.31 -5.60
C GLY A 103 -6.21 -0.05 -6.30
N MET A 104 -7.27 -0.84 -6.15
CA MET A 104 -7.33 -2.18 -6.74
C MET A 104 -7.19 -2.17 -8.27
N ASP A 105 -7.78 -1.20 -8.94
CA ASP A 105 -7.73 -1.11 -10.40
C ASP A 105 -6.31 -0.82 -10.88
N ASP A 106 -5.60 0.10 -10.21
CA ASP A 106 -4.19 0.39 -10.49
C ASP A 106 -3.31 -0.87 -10.32
N VAL A 107 -3.59 -1.70 -9.31
CA VAL A 107 -2.88 -2.97 -9.07
C VAL A 107 -3.10 -3.95 -10.23
N VAL A 108 -4.34 -4.09 -10.69
CA VAL A 108 -4.66 -5.01 -11.80
C VAL A 108 -4.06 -4.52 -13.12
N GLU A 109 -4.22 -3.23 -13.44
CA GLU A 109 -3.72 -2.64 -14.68
C GLU A 109 -2.19 -2.69 -14.79
N SER A 110 -1.49 -2.41 -13.69
CA SER A 110 -0.03 -2.49 -13.67
C SER A 110 0.51 -3.91 -13.86
N ARG A 111 -0.28 -4.92 -13.52
CA ARG A 111 0.11 -6.32 -13.56
C ARG A 111 -0.32 -7.04 -14.82
N TYR A 112 -1.44 -6.62 -15.40
CA TYR A 112 -2.04 -7.21 -16.59
C TYR A 112 -2.12 -6.17 -17.72
N PRO A 113 -1.02 -5.96 -18.47
CA PRO A 113 -1.05 -5.09 -19.66
C PRO A 113 -2.09 -5.53 -20.69
N LYS A 114 -2.37 -6.83 -20.79
CA LYS A 114 -3.50 -7.39 -21.54
C LYS A 114 -4.49 -8.06 -20.57
N PRO A 115 -5.79 -8.00 -20.82
CA PRO A 115 -6.78 -8.59 -19.93
C PRO A 115 -6.75 -10.11 -19.81
N LEU A 116 -6.20 -10.81 -20.82
CA LEU A 116 -6.13 -12.26 -20.86
C LEU A 116 -4.80 -12.74 -21.41
N TYR A 117 -4.20 -13.70 -20.72
CA TYR A 117 -3.01 -14.43 -21.17
C TYR A 117 -3.31 -15.90 -21.22
N VAL A 118 -2.96 -16.52 -22.33
CA VAL A 118 -3.14 -17.98 -22.58
C VAL A 118 -1.78 -18.57 -22.83
N SER A 119 -1.30 -19.47 -21.95
CA SER A 119 -0.05 -20.17 -22.14
C SER A 119 -0.13 -21.14 -23.30
N GLU A 120 0.94 -21.25 -24.08
CA GLU A 120 1.13 -22.31 -25.06
C GLU A 120 1.50 -23.65 -24.42
N GLN A 121 1.50 -23.70 -23.11
CA GLN A 121 1.71 -24.91 -22.32
C GLN A 121 0.46 -25.26 -21.53
N GLY A 122 0.15 -26.52 -21.46
CA GLY A 122 -0.90 -27.06 -20.62
C GLY A 122 -0.33 -28.10 -19.67
N VAL A 123 -1.04 -28.34 -18.57
CA VAL A 123 -0.67 -29.35 -17.57
C VAL A 123 -1.63 -30.54 -17.66
N THR A 124 -1.11 -31.73 -17.73
CA THR A 124 -1.89 -32.97 -17.67
C THR A 124 -2.34 -33.26 -16.22
N LYS A 125 -3.24 -34.22 -16.06
CA LYS A 125 -3.63 -34.71 -14.72
C LYS A 125 -2.48 -35.36 -13.92
N GLU A 126 -1.40 -35.73 -14.60
CA GLU A 126 -0.20 -36.34 -14.03
C GLU A 126 0.93 -35.29 -13.86
N ASP A 127 0.58 -34.00 -13.85
CA ASP A 127 1.50 -32.86 -13.74
C ASP A 127 2.56 -32.75 -14.85
N ALA A 128 2.39 -33.48 -15.97
CA ALA A 128 3.26 -33.32 -17.12
C ALA A 128 2.91 -32.08 -17.93
N VAL A 129 3.94 -31.31 -18.31
CA VAL A 129 3.78 -30.09 -19.14
C VAL A 129 3.77 -30.51 -20.62
N VAL A 130 2.74 -30.09 -21.32
CA VAL A 130 2.55 -30.38 -22.76
C VAL A 130 2.43 -29.09 -23.53
N SER A 131 3.09 -29.01 -24.68
CA SER A 131 2.95 -27.90 -25.62
C SER A 131 1.60 -27.97 -26.33
N LEU A 132 0.89 -26.84 -26.41
CA LEU A 132 -0.41 -26.72 -27.03
C LEU A 132 -0.31 -26.08 -28.42
N PRO A 133 -1.01 -26.60 -29.42
CA PRO A 133 -1.00 -26.02 -30.75
C PRO A 133 -1.66 -24.64 -30.77
N VAL A 134 -0.90 -23.59 -31.15
CA VAL A 134 -1.38 -22.20 -31.23
C VAL A 134 -2.65 -22.04 -32.08
N PRO A 135 -2.82 -22.76 -33.24
CA PRO A 135 -4.05 -22.69 -33.98
C PRO A 135 -5.28 -23.11 -33.20
N ALA A 136 -5.17 -24.14 -32.33
CA ALA A 136 -6.28 -24.56 -31.47
C ALA A 136 -6.65 -23.48 -30.45
N LEU A 137 -5.64 -22.84 -29.87
CA LEU A 137 -5.84 -21.73 -28.90
C LEU A 137 -6.55 -20.54 -29.57
N ARG A 138 -6.07 -20.14 -30.77
CA ARG A 138 -6.65 -19.03 -31.54
C ARG A 138 -8.09 -19.31 -31.95
N ARG A 139 -8.40 -20.54 -32.41
CA ARG A 139 -9.77 -20.95 -32.74
C ARG A 139 -10.71 -20.93 -31.54
N ALA A 140 -10.25 -21.41 -30.38
CA ALA A 140 -11.02 -21.37 -29.14
C ALA A 140 -11.28 -19.93 -28.66
N LEU A 141 -10.32 -19.01 -28.86
CA LEU A 141 -10.48 -17.59 -28.58
C LEU A 141 -11.56 -16.97 -29.47
N GLN A 142 -11.57 -17.28 -30.76
CA GLN A 142 -12.60 -16.80 -31.69
C GLN A 142 -13.99 -17.34 -31.33
N ASP A 143 -14.11 -18.65 -31.06
CA ASP A 143 -15.38 -19.26 -30.63
C ASP A 143 -15.92 -18.59 -29.33
N ALA A 144 -15.04 -18.30 -28.39
CA ALA A 144 -15.41 -17.62 -27.16
C ALA A 144 -15.84 -16.14 -27.42
N SER A 145 -15.15 -15.46 -28.35
CA SER A 145 -15.49 -14.10 -28.79
C SER A 145 -16.90 -14.03 -29.39
N GLU A 146 -17.21 -14.95 -30.30
CA GLU A 146 -18.53 -15.04 -30.93
C GLU A 146 -19.65 -15.32 -29.92
N LYS A 147 -19.45 -16.27 -29.01
CA LYS A 147 -20.45 -16.64 -28.01
C LYS A 147 -20.71 -15.58 -26.95
N THR A 148 -19.71 -14.81 -26.62
CA THR A 148 -19.82 -13.76 -25.57
C THR A 148 -20.10 -12.37 -26.14
N GLY A 149 -19.93 -12.18 -27.45
CA GLY A 149 -19.99 -10.86 -28.10
C GLY A 149 -18.82 -9.94 -27.75
N MET A 150 -17.78 -10.46 -27.07
CA MET A 150 -16.56 -9.71 -26.76
C MET A 150 -15.65 -9.66 -27.98
N LYS A 151 -15.48 -8.48 -28.58
CA LYS A 151 -14.61 -8.32 -29.75
C LYS A 151 -13.14 -8.27 -29.35
N ILE A 152 -12.38 -9.26 -29.80
CA ILE A 152 -10.92 -9.27 -29.71
C ILE A 152 -10.36 -8.20 -30.66
N THR A 153 -9.47 -7.37 -30.17
CA THR A 153 -8.78 -6.32 -30.98
C THR A 153 -7.45 -6.79 -31.48
N GLU A 154 -6.73 -7.57 -30.69
CA GLU A 154 -5.38 -8.03 -30.99
C GLU A 154 -5.10 -9.33 -30.23
N ILE A 155 -4.24 -10.14 -30.81
CA ILE A 155 -3.67 -11.35 -30.18
C ILE A 155 -2.18 -11.31 -30.46
N ASP A 156 -1.41 -11.02 -29.40
CA ASP A 156 0.05 -10.95 -29.46
C ASP A 156 0.67 -12.29 -29.09
N ASP A 157 1.57 -12.78 -29.93
CA ASP A 157 2.42 -13.93 -29.59
C ASP A 157 3.60 -13.43 -28.76
N ILE A 158 3.64 -13.81 -27.48
CA ILE A 158 4.62 -13.36 -26.52
C ILE A 158 5.62 -14.47 -26.23
N HIS A 159 6.88 -14.20 -26.57
CA HIS A 159 8.00 -15.07 -26.25
C HIS A 159 8.92 -14.34 -25.28
N SER A 160 9.03 -14.85 -24.05
CA SER A 160 9.88 -14.25 -23.02
C SER A 160 10.77 -15.30 -22.36
N LEU A 161 11.90 -14.86 -21.85
CA LEU A 161 12.72 -15.62 -20.93
C LEU A 161 12.44 -15.13 -19.52
N GLU A 162 12.12 -16.00 -18.62
CA GLU A 162 11.81 -15.66 -17.24
C GLU A 162 12.63 -16.49 -16.26
N GLY A 163 13.04 -15.87 -15.16
CA GLY A 163 13.77 -16.58 -14.12
C GLY A 163 14.11 -15.71 -12.92
N MET A 164 14.80 -16.31 -11.99
CA MET A 164 15.31 -15.65 -10.80
C MET A 164 16.83 -15.52 -10.87
N VAL A 165 17.33 -14.36 -10.40
CA VAL A 165 18.75 -14.08 -10.31
C VAL A 165 19.11 -13.65 -8.89
N LEU A 166 20.30 -14.03 -8.42
CA LEU A 166 20.86 -13.56 -7.18
C LEU A 166 21.91 -12.50 -7.47
N PRO A 167 21.71 -11.23 -7.04
CA PRO A 167 22.73 -10.19 -7.14
C PRO A 167 23.89 -10.52 -6.19
N LYS A 168 25.06 -10.65 -6.73
CA LYS A 168 26.30 -10.84 -5.97
C LYS A 168 27.46 -10.16 -6.71
N ASP A 169 28.25 -9.36 -6.00
CA ASP A 169 29.46 -8.69 -6.49
C ASP A 169 29.24 -7.91 -7.81
N GLY A 170 28.09 -7.25 -7.95
CA GLY A 170 27.73 -6.47 -9.14
C GLY A 170 27.28 -7.30 -10.34
N ALA A 171 27.14 -8.63 -10.19
CA ALA A 171 26.62 -9.54 -11.19
C ALA A 171 25.27 -10.13 -10.76
N TRP A 172 24.39 -10.38 -11.72
CA TRP A 172 23.12 -11.08 -11.54
C TRP A 172 23.24 -12.50 -12.10
N ASN A 173 23.38 -13.45 -11.21
CA ASN A 173 23.55 -14.86 -11.60
C ASN A 173 22.24 -15.62 -11.49
N PRO A 174 21.84 -16.37 -12.53
CA PRO A 174 20.66 -17.20 -12.49
C PRO A 174 20.72 -18.21 -11.34
N VAL A 175 19.58 -18.45 -10.67
CA VAL A 175 19.48 -19.40 -9.57
C VAL A 175 18.22 -20.26 -9.73
N ASN A 176 18.32 -21.53 -9.34
CA ASN A 176 17.16 -22.38 -9.20
C ASN A 176 16.45 -22.09 -7.88
N SER A 177 15.12 -22.20 -7.87
CA SER A 177 14.30 -21.89 -6.69
C SER A 177 14.52 -22.85 -5.51
N GLU A 178 15.06 -24.04 -5.75
CA GLU A 178 15.30 -25.04 -4.71
C GLU A 178 16.50 -24.66 -3.83
N GLY A 179 16.23 -24.48 -2.54
CA GLY A 179 17.27 -24.22 -1.53
C GLY A 179 17.82 -22.79 -1.49
N THR A 180 17.31 -21.86 -2.31
CA THR A 180 17.77 -20.47 -2.34
C THR A 180 16.86 -19.57 -1.51
N ASP A 181 17.45 -18.66 -0.74
CA ASP A 181 16.70 -17.61 -0.04
C ASP A 181 16.07 -16.64 -1.06
N LEU A 182 14.81 -16.87 -1.38
CA LEU A 182 14.06 -16.08 -2.36
C LEU A 182 13.95 -14.58 -2.00
N THR A 183 14.13 -14.23 -0.75
CA THR A 183 14.05 -12.81 -0.29
C THR A 183 15.18 -11.96 -0.84
N ARG A 184 16.30 -12.60 -1.23
CA ARG A 184 17.49 -11.96 -1.80
C ARG A 184 17.51 -12.01 -3.32
N CYS A 185 16.60 -12.75 -3.93
CA CYS A 185 16.53 -12.93 -5.38
C CYS A 185 15.80 -11.75 -6.06
N ILE A 186 16.07 -11.62 -7.35
CA ILE A 186 15.40 -10.70 -8.27
C ILE A 186 14.74 -11.55 -9.36
N SER A 187 13.47 -11.32 -9.64
CA SER A 187 12.80 -11.88 -10.81
C SER A 187 13.14 -11.05 -12.04
N VAL A 188 13.48 -11.69 -13.14
CA VAL A 188 13.77 -11.03 -14.42
C VAL A 188 12.89 -11.61 -15.50
N GLY A 189 12.36 -10.71 -16.37
CA GLY A 189 11.72 -11.07 -17.62
C GLY A 189 12.51 -10.43 -18.75
N ILE A 190 12.85 -11.20 -19.81
CA ILE A 190 13.65 -10.73 -20.94
C ILE A 190 12.84 -10.91 -22.22
N ILE A 191 12.74 -9.83 -23.01
CA ILE A 191 12.11 -9.83 -24.34
C ILE A 191 12.99 -9.10 -25.34
N THR A 192 12.72 -9.32 -26.61
CA THR A 192 13.40 -8.57 -27.69
C THR A 192 12.80 -7.17 -27.88
N GLN A 193 13.59 -6.26 -28.43
CA GLN A 193 13.12 -4.93 -28.83
C GLN A 193 11.96 -5.00 -29.82
N GLN A 194 12.04 -5.90 -30.79
CA GLN A 194 10.98 -6.08 -31.80
C GLN A 194 9.63 -6.40 -31.13
N MET A 195 9.64 -7.31 -30.14
CA MET A 195 8.44 -7.66 -29.40
C MET A 195 7.95 -6.50 -28.54
N TYR A 196 8.86 -5.81 -27.84
CA TYR A 196 8.52 -4.66 -27.02
C TYR A 196 7.80 -3.57 -27.83
N GLU A 197 8.34 -3.24 -29.02
CA GLU A 197 7.76 -2.23 -29.92
C GLU A 197 6.42 -2.71 -30.53
N ALA A 198 6.31 -3.99 -30.89
CA ALA A 198 5.06 -4.57 -31.40
C ALA A 198 3.92 -4.53 -30.37
N MET A 199 4.25 -4.63 -29.09
CA MET A 199 3.29 -4.55 -27.98
C MET A 199 3.01 -3.13 -27.48
N GLY A 200 3.29 -2.10 -28.28
CA GLY A 200 2.99 -0.70 -27.97
C GLY A 200 4.09 0.02 -27.17
N GLY A 201 5.24 -0.60 -27.00
CA GLY A 201 6.42 0.06 -26.46
C GLY A 201 6.99 1.14 -27.37
N GLU A 202 7.70 2.08 -26.79
CA GLU A 202 8.41 3.12 -27.58
C GLU A 202 9.58 2.55 -28.38
N LYS A 203 9.95 3.19 -29.50
CA LYS A 203 11.12 2.79 -30.29
C LYS A 203 12.42 3.01 -29.51
N LEU A 204 13.19 1.93 -29.29
CA LEU A 204 14.38 1.96 -28.43
C LEU A 204 15.68 2.11 -29.20
N ASN A 205 15.76 1.58 -30.44
CA ASN A 205 16.95 1.57 -31.29
C ASN A 205 18.21 1.02 -30.57
N LEU A 206 18.07 -0.09 -29.87
CA LEU A 206 19.16 -0.78 -29.18
C LEU A 206 20.07 -1.48 -30.17
N LYS A 207 21.37 -1.54 -29.88
CA LYS A 207 22.39 -2.18 -30.73
C LYS A 207 23.31 -3.08 -29.91
N GLY A 208 23.61 -4.25 -30.43
CA GLY A 208 24.53 -5.19 -29.77
C GLY A 208 24.15 -5.45 -28.32
N ASN A 209 25.06 -5.30 -27.38
CA ASN A 209 24.82 -5.56 -25.94
C ASN A 209 24.12 -4.39 -25.21
N GLU A 210 23.46 -3.47 -25.91
CA GLU A 210 22.64 -2.45 -25.29
C GLU A 210 21.29 -3.03 -24.85
N ILE A 211 20.80 -2.60 -23.70
CA ILE A 211 19.50 -3.00 -23.15
C ILE A 211 18.70 -1.80 -22.69
N ALA A 212 17.38 -1.95 -22.67
CA ALA A 212 16.50 -1.10 -21.88
C ALA A 212 16.05 -1.88 -20.64
N LEU A 213 15.98 -1.19 -19.51
CA LEU A 213 15.66 -1.79 -18.21
C LEU A 213 14.40 -1.14 -17.62
N CYS A 214 13.47 -1.97 -17.14
CA CYS A 214 12.27 -1.55 -16.44
C CYS A 214 12.28 -2.10 -15.03
N SER A 215 12.01 -1.27 -14.03
CA SER A 215 11.77 -1.74 -12.67
C SER A 215 10.28 -1.76 -12.41
N LEU A 216 9.74 -2.93 -12.07
CA LEU A 216 8.30 -3.13 -11.96
C LEU A 216 7.77 -3.00 -10.52
N ARG A 217 8.63 -3.05 -9.49
CA ARG A 217 8.18 -3.12 -8.08
C ARG A 217 9.00 -2.36 -7.05
N THR A 218 10.06 -1.67 -7.41
CA THR A 218 10.95 -1.02 -6.43
C THR A 218 11.40 0.36 -6.84
N SER A 219 11.87 1.14 -5.85
CA SER A 219 12.67 2.33 -6.10
C SER A 219 13.88 1.96 -6.96
N VAL A 220 14.01 2.65 -8.08
CA VAL A 220 15.03 2.37 -9.10
C VAL A 220 16.32 3.05 -8.71
N ASP A 221 17.43 2.32 -8.76
CA ASP A 221 18.76 2.92 -8.80
C ASP A 221 19.10 3.27 -10.25
N TYR A 222 18.74 4.47 -10.66
CA TYR A 222 19.02 5.00 -11.99
C TYR A 222 20.51 5.24 -12.25
N SER A 223 21.38 5.05 -11.25
CA SER A 223 22.84 5.21 -11.41
C SER A 223 23.51 4.06 -12.17
N MET A 224 22.83 2.91 -12.26
CA MET A 224 23.35 1.74 -12.98
C MET A 224 23.47 2.03 -14.48
N LYS A 225 24.70 1.98 -15.00
CA LYS A 225 25.01 2.14 -16.43
C LYS A 225 25.28 0.81 -17.14
N THR A 226 25.64 -0.21 -16.39
CA THR A 226 25.94 -1.56 -16.90
C THR A 226 25.33 -2.61 -15.99
N LEU A 227 24.91 -3.73 -16.59
CA LEU A 227 24.40 -4.91 -15.91
C LEU A 227 25.21 -6.13 -16.34
N ASN A 228 25.73 -6.88 -15.40
CA ASN A 228 26.32 -8.20 -15.70
C ASN A 228 25.27 -9.27 -15.38
N LEU A 229 24.71 -9.87 -16.41
CA LEU A 229 23.66 -10.90 -16.30
C LEU A 229 24.15 -12.20 -16.92
N ASN A 230 24.17 -13.28 -16.16
CA ASN A 230 24.65 -14.59 -16.59
C ASN A 230 26.00 -14.51 -17.34
N HIS A 231 27.00 -13.85 -16.75
CA HIS A 231 28.34 -13.61 -17.30
C HIS A 231 28.39 -12.76 -18.57
N GLN A 232 27.27 -12.15 -18.99
CA GLN A 232 27.21 -11.23 -20.11
C GLN A 232 27.17 -9.78 -19.62
N LYS A 233 28.11 -8.97 -20.05
CA LYS A 233 28.14 -7.52 -19.75
C LYS A 233 27.23 -6.78 -20.71
N LEU A 234 26.15 -6.21 -20.17
CA LEU A 234 25.14 -5.45 -20.90
C LEU A 234 25.25 -3.97 -20.55
N LYS A 235 25.03 -3.09 -21.51
CA LYS A 235 25.03 -1.62 -21.30
C LYS A 235 23.60 -1.13 -21.23
N ILE A 236 23.24 -0.49 -20.14
CA ILE A 236 21.92 0.11 -19.98
C ILE A 236 21.89 1.43 -20.78
N ARG A 237 21.12 1.42 -21.87
CA ARG A 237 20.95 2.60 -22.71
C ARG A 237 19.80 3.48 -22.23
N LYS A 238 18.72 2.86 -21.76
CA LYS A 238 17.51 3.57 -21.33
C LYS A 238 16.81 2.84 -20.18
N TRP A 239 16.24 3.63 -19.30
CA TRP A 239 15.26 3.15 -18.34
C TRP A 239 13.86 3.39 -18.90
N ILE A 240 13.03 2.38 -18.89
CA ILE A 240 11.66 2.41 -19.42
C ILE A 240 10.67 2.20 -18.26
N ASN A 241 9.48 2.78 -18.40
CA ASN A 241 8.43 2.72 -17.36
C ASN A 241 7.34 1.69 -17.66
N TYR A 242 7.41 1.02 -18.80
CA TYR A 242 6.44 0.05 -19.26
C TYR A 242 7.15 -1.23 -19.69
N PHE A 243 6.58 -2.38 -19.27
CA PHE A 243 7.04 -3.70 -19.71
C PHE A 243 5.81 -4.56 -20.01
N PRO A 244 5.58 -4.95 -21.27
CA PRO A 244 4.31 -5.50 -21.73
C PRO A 244 4.05 -6.96 -21.33
N VAL A 245 5.01 -7.61 -20.67
CA VAL A 245 4.89 -9.01 -20.32
C VAL A 245 4.35 -9.15 -18.91
N LYS A 246 3.31 -10.00 -18.79
CA LYS A 246 2.72 -10.37 -17.52
C LYS A 246 3.77 -11.01 -16.60
N GLU A 247 3.61 -10.80 -15.33
CA GLU A 247 4.40 -11.50 -14.33
C GLU A 247 3.96 -12.94 -14.16
N ASN A 248 4.86 -13.90 -14.40
CA ASN A 248 4.66 -15.30 -14.04
C ASN A 248 5.10 -15.54 -12.60
N GLY A 249 4.27 -16.22 -11.82
CA GLY A 249 4.58 -16.60 -10.43
C GLY A 249 3.49 -16.22 -9.44
N SER A 250 3.59 -16.78 -8.23
CA SER A 250 2.60 -16.60 -7.18
C SER A 250 2.42 -15.12 -6.82
N SER A 251 1.20 -14.75 -6.71
CA SER A 251 0.69 -13.37 -6.53
C SER A 251 1.26 -12.59 -5.36
N LEU A 252 1.98 -13.23 -4.46
CA LEU A 252 2.41 -12.69 -3.17
C LEU A 252 3.93 -12.55 -3.02
N SER A 253 4.73 -12.79 -4.07
CA SER A 253 6.17 -12.65 -3.94
C SER A 253 6.58 -11.18 -3.92
N ASN A 254 7.14 -10.74 -2.81
CA ASN A 254 7.79 -9.43 -2.64
C ASN A 254 9.15 -9.34 -3.32
N ILE A 255 9.40 -10.19 -4.29
CA ILE A 255 10.65 -10.25 -5.02
C ILE A 255 10.70 -9.05 -5.97
N LYS A 256 11.82 -8.34 -5.97
CA LYS A 256 12.11 -7.30 -6.96
C LYS A 256 11.97 -7.89 -8.35
N ARG A 257 11.32 -7.16 -9.26
CA ARG A 257 11.20 -7.60 -10.65
C ARG A 257 11.72 -6.55 -11.60
N TYR A 258 12.51 -7.01 -12.57
CA TYR A 258 12.98 -6.19 -13.69
C TYR A 258 12.56 -6.78 -15.02
N GLY A 259 12.08 -5.92 -15.92
CA GLY A 259 11.92 -6.22 -17.32
C GLY A 259 13.17 -5.78 -18.07
N ILE A 260 13.71 -6.64 -18.89
CA ILE A 260 14.91 -6.41 -19.72
C ILE A 260 14.52 -6.50 -21.18
N VAL A 261 14.74 -5.44 -21.93
CA VAL A 261 14.57 -5.45 -23.39
C VAL A 261 15.94 -5.53 -24.01
N VAL A 262 16.19 -6.58 -24.79
CA VAL A 262 17.44 -6.80 -25.53
C VAL A 262 17.27 -6.42 -27.00
N ALA A 263 18.37 -6.04 -27.67
CA ALA A 263 18.33 -5.60 -29.06
C ALA A 263 17.85 -6.71 -30.01
N GLU A 264 18.34 -7.93 -29.84
CA GLU A 264 18.13 -9.04 -30.76
C GLU A 264 17.92 -10.37 -30.01
N GLU A 265 17.28 -11.33 -30.69
CA GLU A 265 17.10 -12.70 -30.21
C GLU A 265 18.42 -13.42 -29.92
N SER A 266 19.46 -13.16 -30.69
CA SER A 266 20.81 -13.70 -30.48
C SER A 266 21.37 -13.40 -29.08
N ILE A 267 21.00 -12.25 -28.51
CA ILE A 267 21.41 -11.85 -27.15
C ILE A 267 20.58 -12.60 -26.10
N ALA A 268 19.28 -12.72 -26.32
CA ALA A 268 18.40 -13.49 -25.45
C ALA A 268 18.88 -14.95 -25.36
N GLN A 269 19.22 -15.57 -26.49
CA GLN A 269 19.77 -16.95 -26.52
C GLN A 269 21.11 -17.06 -25.79
N ARG A 270 22.02 -16.08 -25.94
CA ARG A 270 23.28 -16.07 -25.17
C ARG A 270 23.05 -15.93 -23.67
N LEU A 271 22.07 -15.14 -23.26
CA LEU A 271 21.68 -14.99 -21.84
C LEU A 271 21.07 -16.29 -21.30
N ASN A 272 20.37 -17.05 -22.15
CA ASN A 272 19.77 -18.33 -21.79
C ASN A 272 20.71 -19.54 -21.95
N ARG A 273 22.01 -19.32 -21.99
CA ARG A 273 22.97 -20.42 -22.02
C ARG A 273 22.75 -21.37 -20.85
N ASN A 274 22.81 -22.68 -21.13
CA ASN A 274 22.53 -23.75 -20.16
C ASN A 274 21.12 -23.74 -19.57
N ASN A 275 20.12 -23.25 -20.30
CA ASN A 275 18.74 -23.13 -19.85
C ASN A 275 18.62 -22.35 -18.51
N ALA A 276 19.42 -21.29 -18.39
CA ALA A 276 19.49 -20.45 -17.20
C ALA A 276 18.16 -19.75 -16.89
N PHE A 277 17.32 -19.55 -17.90
CA PHE A 277 15.98 -18.97 -17.81
C PHE A 277 14.96 -19.89 -18.46
N SER A 278 13.75 -19.92 -17.93
CA SER A 278 12.63 -20.63 -18.54
C SER A 278 12.06 -19.85 -19.72
N THR A 279 11.85 -20.51 -20.84
CA THR A 279 11.15 -19.93 -21.97
C THR A 279 9.65 -19.97 -21.69
N VAL A 280 8.99 -18.84 -21.75
CA VAL A 280 7.55 -18.67 -21.55
C VAL A 280 6.94 -18.15 -22.83
N ASN A 281 6.08 -18.98 -23.42
CA ASN A 281 5.32 -18.63 -24.62
C ASN A 281 3.85 -18.52 -24.26
N CYS A 282 3.24 -17.39 -24.61
CA CYS A 282 1.82 -17.17 -24.34
C CYS A 282 1.19 -16.20 -25.34
N LEU A 283 -0.12 -16.31 -25.51
CA LEU A 283 -0.94 -15.38 -26.25
C LEU A 283 -1.46 -14.30 -25.32
N GLY A 284 -1.15 -13.02 -25.60
CA GLY A 284 -1.73 -11.86 -24.95
C GLY A 284 -2.94 -11.36 -25.73
N VAL A 285 -4.14 -11.31 -25.12
CA VAL A 285 -5.38 -10.98 -25.81
C VAL A 285 -5.92 -9.64 -25.36
N GLY A 286 -6.06 -8.70 -26.29
CA GLY A 286 -6.69 -7.39 -26.12
C GLY A 286 -8.16 -7.38 -26.54
N PHE A 287 -8.97 -6.51 -25.94
CA PHE A 287 -10.41 -6.38 -26.20
C PHE A 287 -10.84 -4.93 -26.40
N LYS A 288 -11.84 -4.70 -27.25
CA LYS A 288 -12.26 -3.36 -27.67
C LYS A 288 -12.91 -2.53 -26.57
N ASN A 289 -13.65 -3.15 -25.65
CA ASN A 289 -14.45 -2.42 -24.66
C ASN A 289 -14.13 -2.87 -23.23
N PRO A 290 -13.32 -2.10 -22.46
CA PRO A 290 -12.91 -2.49 -21.11
C PRO A 290 -14.09 -2.71 -20.14
N ALA A 291 -15.15 -1.91 -20.23
CA ALA A 291 -16.33 -2.04 -19.35
C ALA A 291 -17.13 -3.30 -19.64
N GLN A 292 -17.36 -3.62 -20.91
CA GLN A 292 -18.00 -4.86 -21.34
C GLN A 292 -17.11 -6.06 -20.99
N THR A 293 -15.82 -5.94 -21.23
CA THR A 293 -14.80 -6.92 -20.92
C THR A 293 -14.88 -7.37 -19.46
N TYR A 294 -15.03 -6.43 -18.51
CA TYR A 294 -15.14 -6.79 -17.10
C TYR A 294 -16.43 -7.56 -16.75
N ARG A 295 -17.56 -7.22 -17.39
CA ARG A 295 -18.86 -7.89 -17.13
C ARG A 295 -18.89 -9.33 -17.59
N VAL A 296 -18.38 -9.59 -18.78
CA VAL A 296 -18.45 -10.91 -19.46
C VAL A 296 -17.13 -11.66 -19.47
N GLY A 297 -16.03 -11.08 -18.99
CA GLY A 297 -14.70 -11.68 -19.07
C GLY A 297 -14.57 -13.02 -18.38
N LYS A 298 -15.22 -13.21 -17.22
CA LYS A 298 -15.26 -14.52 -16.55
C LYS A 298 -15.97 -15.58 -17.40
N GLU A 299 -17.08 -15.20 -18.02
CA GLU A 299 -17.83 -16.07 -18.89
C GLU A 299 -17.04 -16.38 -20.15
N PHE A 300 -16.34 -15.40 -20.71
CA PHE A 300 -15.40 -15.60 -21.81
C PHE A 300 -14.33 -16.63 -21.44
N THR A 301 -13.66 -16.47 -20.30
CA THR A 301 -12.62 -17.40 -19.84
C THR A 301 -13.19 -18.82 -19.64
N ARG A 302 -14.42 -18.94 -19.11
CA ARG A 302 -15.10 -20.22 -18.92
C ARG A 302 -15.39 -20.89 -20.26
N ILE A 303 -15.95 -20.17 -21.22
CA ILE A 303 -16.26 -20.67 -22.55
C ILE A 303 -14.97 -21.02 -23.28
N PHE A 304 -13.96 -20.18 -23.23
CA PHE A 304 -12.64 -20.45 -23.81
C PHE A 304 -12.06 -21.79 -23.29
N ARG A 305 -12.01 -21.98 -21.98
CA ARG A 305 -11.49 -23.23 -21.39
C ARG A 305 -12.25 -24.46 -21.86
N GLN A 306 -13.58 -24.37 -21.94
CA GLN A 306 -14.39 -25.49 -22.47
C GLN A 306 -14.11 -25.76 -23.96
N ARG A 307 -14.03 -24.72 -24.77
CA ARG A 307 -13.81 -24.86 -26.22
C ARG A 307 -12.40 -25.36 -26.53
N VAL A 308 -11.39 -24.83 -25.88
CA VAL A 308 -10.01 -25.29 -26.13
C VAL A 308 -9.83 -26.76 -25.73
N THR A 309 -10.38 -27.17 -24.59
CA THR A 309 -10.31 -28.61 -24.17
C THR A 309 -11.01 -29.50 -25.18
N PHE A 310 -12.17 -29.07 -25.72
CA PHE A 310 -12.88 -29.80 -26.76
C PHE A 310 -12.07 -29.91 -28.06
N ILE A 311 -11.54 -28.79 -28.57
CA ILE A 311 -10.74 -28.76 -29.81
C ILE A 311 -9.47 -29.63 -29.67
N LEU A 312 -8.78 -29.53 -28.53
CA LEU A 312 -7.58 -30.31 -28.25
C LEU A 312 -7.87 -31.83 -28.27
N ALA A 313 -9.01 -32.25 -27.71
CA ALA A 313 -9.40 -33.65 -27.69
C ALA A 313 -9.81 -34.18 -29.06
N GLU A 314 -10.64 -33.43 -29.79
CA GLU A 314 -11.22 -33.90 -31.06
C GLU A 314 -10.26 -33.73 -32.26
N ASP A 315 -9.65 -32.52 -32.41
CA ASP A 315 -8.84 -32.22 -33.60
C ASP A 315 -7.35 -32.66 -33.45
N TYR A 316 -6.85 -32.74 -32.20
CA TYR A 316 -5.43 -33.00 -31.94
C TYR A 316 -5.18 -34.28 -31.08
N GLY A 317 -6.22 -34.96 -30.63
CA GLY A 317 -6.08 -36.15 -29.79
C GLY A 317 -5.49 -35.92 -28.40
N ILE A 318 -5.33 -34.65 -27.99
CA ILE A 318 -4.75 -34.25 -26.72
C ILE A 318 -5.88 -34.19 -25.66
N ARG A 319 -5.93 -35.23 -24.80
CA ARG A 319 -6.98 -35.35 -23.77
C ARG A 319 -6.43 -35.09 -22.36
N GLY A 320 -7.28 -34.59 -21.49
CA GLY A 320 -6.96 -34.41 -20.07
C GLY A 320 -5.97 -33.28 -19.76
N VAL A 321 -5.72 -32.39 -20.72
CA VAL A 321 -4.83 -31.23 -20.55
C VAL A 321 -5.65 -29.99 -20.26
N VAL A 322 -5.25 -29.21 -19.27
CA VAL A 322 -5.82 -27.93 -18.93
C VAL A 322 -4.84 -26.83 -19.34
N PRO A 323 -5.24 -25.91 -20.25
CA PRO A 323 -4.40 -24.79 -20.60
C PRO A 323 -4.27 -23.85 -19.41
N ALA A 324 -3.06 -23.35 -19.17
CA ALA A 324 -2.84 -22.30 -18.18
C ALA A 324 -3.38 -20.97 -18.74
N VAL A 325 -4.42 -20.46 -18.11
CA VAL A 325 -5.10 -19.21 -18.49
C VAL A 325 -5.09 -18.26 -17.31
N ASP A 326 -4.52 -17.11 -17.54
CA ASP A 326 -4.49 -16.02 -16.57
C ASP A 326 -5.34 -14.86 -17.06
N SER A 327 -6.28 -14.46 -16.22
CA SER A 327 -7.25 -13.42 -16.57
C SER A 327 -7.23 -12.32 -15.52
N ALA A 328 -7.12 -11.07 -15.98
CA ALA A 328 -7.24 -9.88 -15.14
C ALA A 328 -8.57 -9.86 -14.37
N TRP A 329 -9.64 -10.44 -14.94
CA TRP A 329 -10.97 -10.48 -14.31
C TRP A 329 -11.03 -11.40 -13.10
N ASP A 330 -10.36 -12.58 -13.17
CA ASP A 330 -10.31 -13.53 -12.07
C ASP A 330 -9.52 -12.94 -10.91
N VAL A 331 -8.35 -12.36 -11.21
CA VAL A 331 -7.49 -11.70 -10.22
C VAL A 331 -8.19 -10.48 -9.62
N LYS A 332 -8.81 -9.62 -10.45
CA LYS A 332 -9.58 -8.47 -9.96
C LYS A 332 -10.72 -8.89 -9.04
N SER A 333 -11.40 -9.99 -9.36
CA SER A 333 -12.47 -10.54 -8.53
C SER A 333 -11.96 -11.03 -7.18
N ALA A 334 -10.81 -11.74 -7.16
CA ALA A 334 -10.19 -12.24 -5.94
C ALA A 334 -9.70 -11.08 -5.06
N LEU A 335 -8.98 -10.11 -5.64
CA LEU A 335 -8.52 -8.91 -4.95
C LEU A 335 -9.70 -8.09 -4.40
N LYS A 336 -10.77 -7.94 -5.18
CA LYS A 336 -11.97 -7.23 -4.75
C LYS A 336 -12.61 -7.87 -3.52
N SER A 337 -12.68 -9.19 -3.46
CA SER A 337 -13.19 -9.91 -2.30
C SER A 337 -12.30 -9.68 -1.08
N MET A 338 -10.99 -9.84 -1.24
CA MET A 338 -10.00 -9.67 -0.18
C MET A 338 -9.97 -8.21 0.36
N TYR A 339 -9.91 -7.22 -0.54
CA TYR A 339 -9.82 -5.81 -0.13
C TYR A 339 -11.13 -5.27 0.46
N ARG A 340 -12.29 -5.81 0.02
CA ARG A 340 -13.57 -5.55 0.70
C ARG A 340 -13.57 -6.04 2.14
N SER A 341 -13.02 -7.22 2.38
CA SER A 341 -12.90 -7.77 3.74
C SER A 341 -11.98 -6.91 4.60
N PHE A 342 -10.85 -6.43 4.05
CA PHE A 342 -9.97 -5.50 4.76
C PHE A 342 -10.64 -4.15 5.03
N LEU A 343 -11.40 -3.61 4.07
CA LEU A 343 -12.15 -2.38 4.26
C LEU A 343 -13.21 -2.54 5.36
N PHE A 344 -13.98 -3.63 5.31
CA PHE A 344 -14.97 -3.93 6.34
C PHE A 344 -14.33 -4.03 7.73
N LEU A 345 -13.23 -4.78 7.86
CA LEU A 345 -12.52 -4.94 9.12
C LEU A 345 -11.92 -3.61 9.60
N GLY A 346 -11.32 -2.83 8.70
CA GLY A 346 -10.74 -1.51 9.02
C GLY A 346 -11.80 -0.52 9.51
N VAL A 347 -12.96 -0.47 8.85
CA VAL A 347 -14.09 0.37 9.27
C VAL A 347 -14.68 -0.12 10.59
N LEU A 348 -14.88 -1.44 10.77
CA LEU A 348 -15.43 -2.01 11.99
C LEU A 348 -14.55 -1.72 13.20
N LEU A 349 -13.25 -2.03 13.12
CA LEU A 349 -12.31 -1.75 14.21
C LEU A 349 -12.12 -0.24 14.41
N GLY A 350 -12.12 0.54 13.31
CA GLY A 350 -12.12 1.99 13.38
C GLY A 350 -13.30 2.55 14.18
N MET A 351 -14.51 2.03 13.97
CA MET A 351 -15.68 2.41 14.76
C MET A 351 -15.52 2.03 16.23
N VAL A 352 -15.03 0.83 16.55
CA VAL A 352 -14.78 0.41 17.92
C VAL A 352 -13.81 1.36 18.63
N PHE A 353 -12.69 1.71 17.99
CA PHE A 353 -11.73 2.64 18.56
C PHE A 353 -12.27 4.08 18.64
N LEU A 354 -13.09 4.49 17.68
CA LEU A 354 -13.79 5.77 17.74
C LEU A 354 -14.72 5.82 18.94
N PHE A 355 -15.55 4.80 19.17
CA PHE A 355 -16.42 4.72 20.35
C PHE A 355 -15.62 4.73 21.66
N ALA A 356 -14.51 3.98 21.74
CA ALA A 356 -13.63 4.03 22.90
C ALA A 356 -13.08 5.44 23.13
N THR A 357 -12.65 6.13 22.08
CA THR A 357 -12.17 7.51 22.12
C THR A 357 -13.27 8.45 22.66
N VAL A 358 -14.50 8.34 22.14
CA VAL A 358 -15.65 9.14 22.56
C VAL A 358 -15.96 8.92 24.04
N LEU A 359 -15.97 7.67 24.50
CA LEU A 359 -16.19 7.34 25.90
C LEU A 359 -15.12 7.91 26.83
N ILE A 360 -13.85 7.76 26.46
CA ILE A 360 -12.73 8.35 27.24
C ILE A 360 -12.89 9.86 27.35
N ILE A 361 -13.16 10.54 26.20
CA ILE A 361 -13.39 11.98 26.17
C ILE A 361 -14.56 12.37 27.06
N TYR A 362 -15.70 11.70 26.93
CA TYR A 362 -16.94 12.00 27.64
C TYR A 362 -16.76 11.88 29.15
N TYR A 363 -16.30 10.72 29.64
CA TYR A 363 -16.09 10.51 31.07
C TYR A 363 -15.04 11.44 31.65
N LYS A 364 -14.00 11.73 30.92
CA LYS A 364 -12.96 12.68 31.30
C LYS A 364 -13.52 14.08 31.45
N GLN A 365 -14.32 14.55 30.50
CA GLN A 365 -14.95 15.87 30.55
C GLN A 365 -15.90 16.03 31.74
N ILE A 366 -16.68 14.98 32.05
CA ILE A 366 -17.56 14.98 33.22
C ILE A 366 -16.74 15.06 34.51
N SER A 367 -15.74 14.21 34.70
CA SER A 367 -14.87 14.22 35.87
C SER A 367 -14.17 15.57 36.08
N GLU A 368 -13.60 16.14 35.01
CA GLU A 368 -12.98 17.45 35.05
C GLU A 368 -14.00 18.56 35.37
N GLY A 369 -15.23 18.45 34.83
CA GLY A 369 -16.28 19.44 35.09
C GLY A 369 -16.66 19.56 36.56
N TYR A 370 -16.84 18.43 37.27
CA TYR A 370 -17.13 18.45 38.70
C TYR A 370 -16.02 19.02 39.57
N GLU A 371 -14.75 18.73 39.20
CA GLU A 371 -13.61 19.25 39.97
C GLU A 371 -13.37 20.75 39.70
N ASP A 372 -13.56 21.18 38.48
CA ASP A 372 -13.37 22.57 38.13
C ASP A 372 -14.46 23.47 38.64
N ARG A 373 -15.67 22.94 38.92
CA ARG A 373 -16.78 23.70 39.52
C ARG A 373 -16.35 24.46 40.78
N LYS A 374 -15.68 23.76 41.71
CA LYS A 374 -15.20 24.42 42.96
C LYS A 374 -14.14 25.49 42.68
N ARG A 375 -13.25 25.26 41.72
CA ARG A 375 -12.21 26.24 41.36
C ARG A 375 -12.78 27.50 40.71
N PHE A 376 -13.76 27.38 39.86
CA PHE A 376 -14.37 28.54 39.19
C PHE A 376 -15.22 29.35 40.18
N GLN A 377 -15.92 28.68 41.11
CA GLN A 377 -16.60 29.40 42.22
C GLN A 377 -15.63 30.22 43.06
N ILE A 378 -14.44 29.72 43.33
CA ILE A 378 -13.39 30.48 44.04
C ILE A 378 -12.89 31.68 43.18
N MET A 379 -12.66 31.47 41.86
CA MET A 379 -12.20 32.53 40.97
C MET A 379 -13.25 33.67 40.85
N GLU A 380 -14.54 33.38 40.82
CA GLU A 380 -15.59 34.37 40.82
C GLU A 380 -15.62 35.18 42.17
N LYS A 381 -15.41 34.47 43.30
CA LYS A 381 -15.29 35.11 44.62
C LYS A 381 -14.07 36.05 44.73
N VAL A 382 -13.01 35.78 44.00
CA VAL A 382 -11.78 36.62 43.93
C VAL A 382 -11.90 37.78 42.95
N GLY A 383 -13.05 37.94 42.23
CA GLY A 383 -13.35 39.10 41.39
C GLY A 383 -13.21 38.84 39.88
N MET A 384 -13.11 37.62 39.42
CA MET A 384 -13.20 37.34 37.97
C MET A 384 -14.67 37.44 37.51
N SER A 385 -14.90 38.09 36.38
CA SER A 385 -16.23 38.11 35.76
C SER A 385 -16.59 36.74 35.19
N SER A 386 -17.87 36.38 35.21
CA SER A 386 -18.37 35.11 34.61
C SER A 386 -17.99 34.99 33.12
N GLY A 387 -17.81 36.10 32.40
CA GLY A 387 -17.35 36.10 31.00
C GLY A 387 -15.87 35.72 30.85
N GLU A 388 -14.99 36.19 31.74
CA GLU A 388 -13.56 35.80 31.77
C GLU A 388 -13.37 34.36 32.17
N VAL A 389 -14.14 33.90 33.18
CA VAL A 389 -14.18 32.46 33.57
C VAL A 389 -14.55 31.62 32.38
N LYS A 390 -15.63 31.95 31.67
CA LYS A 390 -16.10 31.19 30.50
C LYS A 390 -15.05 31.13 29.38
N LYS A 391 -14.38 32.25 29.05
CA LYS A 391 -13.32 32.31 28.03
C LYS A 391 -12.12 31.44 28.42
N THR A 392 -11.71 31.47 29.68
CA THR A 392 -10.61 30.66 30.22
C THR A 392 -10.91 29.17 30.11
N ILE A 393 -12.12 28.76 30.53
CA ILE A 393 -12.62 27.39 30.39
C ILE A 393 -12.57 26.95 28.93
N GLN A 394 -13.14 27.76 28.03
CA GLN A 394 -13.19 27.43 26.59
C GLN A 394 -11.81 27.22 26.00
N SER A 395 -10.83 28.05 26.35
CA SER A 395 -9.47 27.95 25.88
C SER A 395 -8.80 26.67 26.37
N GLN A 396 -8.94 26.34 27.66
CA GLN A 396 -8.35 25.14 28.26
C GLN A 396 -8.97 23.87 27.68
N VAL A 397 -10.30 23.80 27.60
CA VAL A 397 -11.02 22.65 27.04
C VAL A 397 -10.62 22.43 25.58
N ARG A 398 -10.56 23.48 24.77
CA ARG A 398 -10.13 23.36 23.37
C ARG A 398 -8.70 22.79 23.25
N MET A 399 -7.75 23.30 24.03
CA MET A 399 -6.37 22.87 23.96
C MET A 399 -6.23 21.39 24.35
N VAL A 400 -6.85 20.98 25.49
CA VAL A 400 -6.84 19.60 25.95
C VAL A 400 -7.52 18.65 24.95
N PHE A 401 -8.54 19.14 24.25
CA PHE A 401 -9.31 18.33 23.30
C PHE A 401 -8.58 18.15 21.97
N PHE A 402 -8.02 19.21 21.38
CA PHE A 402 -7.40 19.15 20.06
C PHE A 402 -5.92 18.71 20.09
N LEU A 403 -5.23 18.79 21.23
CA LEU A 403 -3.85 18.34 21.33
C LEU A 403 -3.64 16.85 20.97
N PRO A 404 -4.44 15.90 21.48
CA PRO A 404 -4.33 14.50 21.04
C PRO A 404 -4.59 14.30 19.55
N LEU A 405 -5.52 15.06 18.96
CA LEU A 405 -5.82 15.01 17.54
C LEU A 405 -4.66 15.49 16.67
N MET A 406 -3.99 16.57 17.08
CA MET A 406 -2.78 17.05 16.39
C MET A 406 -1.66 16.01 16.48
N VAL A 407 -1.45 15.43 17.65
CA VAL A 407 -0.44 14.37 17.84
C VAL A 407 -0.78 13.14 16.99
N ALA A 408 -2.04 12.74 16.91
CA ALA A 408 -2.48 11.65 16.04
C ALA A 408 -2.21 11.95 14.56
N GLY A 409 -2.45 13.19 14.11
CA GLY A 409 -2.11 13.62 12.75
C GLY A 409 -0.60 13.52 12.46
N VAL A 410 0.25 13.95 13.39
CA VAL A 410 1.71 13.82 13.26
C VAL A 410 2.13 12.35 13.24
N HIS A 411 1.62 11.52 14.15
CA HIS A 411 1.92 10.08 14.17
C HIS A 411 1.53 9.42 12.85
N THR A 412 0.33 9.73 12.35
CA THR A 412 -0.13 9.20 11.05
C THR A 412 0.78 9.66 9.93
N ALA A 413 1.13 10.94 9.85
CA ALA A 413 2.01 11.47 8.80
C ALA A 413 3.41 10.82 8.81
N VAL A 414 3.98 10.61 10.00
CA VAL A 414 5.30 9.95 10.15
C VAL A 414 5.21 8.45 9.85
N ALA A 415 4.07 7.80 10.12
CA ALA A 415 3.86 6.39 9.79
C ALA A 415 3.67 6.15 8.28
N PHE A 416 3.34 7.17 7.47
CA PHE A 416 3.06 7.02 6.04
C PHE A 416 4.16 6.31 5.24
N PRO A 417 5.45 6.63 5.37
CA PRO A 417 6.51 5.96 4.62
C PRO A 417 6.55 4.45 4.85
N ILE A 418 6.58 4.02 6.11
CA ILE A 418 6.60 2.58 6.43
C ILE A 418 5.31 1.88 6.00
N LEU A 419 4.15 2.55 6.08
CA LEU A 419 2.87 2.02 5.60
C LEU A 419 2.86 1.86 4.08
N ILE A 420 3.47 2.78 3.33
CA ILE A 420 3.65 2.65 1.88
C ILE A 420 4.47 1.40 1.55
N GLU A 421 5.57 1.14 2.27
CA GLU A 421 6.36 -0.06 2.06
C GLU A 421 5.56 -1.34 2.40
N LEU A 422 4.76 -1.33 3.45
CA LEU A 422 3.84 -2.43 3.78
C LEU A 422 2.77 -2.64 2.69
N LEU A 423 2.21 -1.56 2.15
CA LEU A 423 1.19 -1.64 1.09
C LEU A 423 1.76 -2.15 -0.24
N LYS A 424 3.05 -1.95 -0.51
CA LYS A 424 3.74 -2.59 -1.64
C LYS A 424 3.74 -4.12 -1.53
N VAL A 425 3.76 -4.68 -0.31
CA VAL A 425 3.56 -6.13 -0.09
C VAL A 425 2.21 -6.57 -0.62
N LEU A 426 1.19 -5.74 -0.47
CA LEU A 426 -0.15 -5.93 -1.00
C LEU A 426 -0.33 -5.35 -2.42
N MET A 427 0.80 -5.08 -3.11
CA MET A 427 0.89 -4.61 -4.49
C MET A 427 0.40 -3.18 -4.76
N LEU A 428 0.03 -2.41 -3.75
CA LEU A 428 -0.34 -1.02 -3.93
C LEU A 428 0.92 -0.15 -4.03
N THR A 429 1.17 0.43 -5.21
CA THR A 429 2.35 1.28 -5.49
C THR A 429 2.01 2.75 -5.66
N ASN A 430 0.74 3.10 -5.82
CA ASN A 430 0.27 4.46 -6.04
C ASN A 430 0.31 5.28 -4.74
N LYS A 431 1.43 5.99 -4.54
CA LYS A 431 1.67 6.85 -3.36
C LYS A 431 0.68 8.01 -3.28
N ALA A 432 0.32 8.62 -4.42
CA ALA A 432 -0.57 9.77 -4.46
C ALA A 432 -1.98 9.40 -3.98
N LEU A 433 -2.48 8.25 -4.42
CA LEU A 433 -3.76 7.70 -3.98
C LEU A 433 -3.76 7.44 -2.47
N PHE A 434 -2.69 6.84 -1.93
CA PHE A 434 -2.59 6.58 -0.49
C PHE A 434 -2.60 7.87 0.33
N ILE A 435 -1.83 8.89 -0.09
CA ILE A 435 -1.83 10.21 0.55
C ILE A 435 -3.23 10.84 0.48
N GLY A 436 -3.88 10.79 -0.68
CA GLY A 436 -5.24 11.32 -0.86
C GLY A 436 -6.27 10.67 0.06
N CYS A 437 -6.27 9.34 0.15
CA CYS A 437 -7.12 8.58 1.09
C CYS A 437 -6.84 8.94 2.55
N GLY A 438 -5.56 9.10 2.91
CA GLY A 438 -5.14 9.49 4.25
C GLY A 438 -5.61 10.89 4.63
N LEU A 439 -5.44 11.87 3.75
CA LEU A 439 -5.93 13.23 3.96
C LEU A 439 -7.46 13.29 4.04
N GLY A 440 -8.16 12.53 3.18
CA GLY A 440 -9.61 12.41 3.23
C GLY A 440 -10.10 11.81 4.55
N ALA A 441 -9.49 10.70 4.98
CA ALA A 441 -9.81 10.06 6.26
C ALA A 441 -9.55 10.99 7.45
N TYR A 442 -8.42 11.70 7.45
CA TYR A 442 -8.10 12.70 8.48
C TYR A 442 -9.12 13.84 8.51
N GLY A 443 -9.51 14.38 7.35
CA GLY A 443 -10.54 15.43 7.24
C GLY A 443 -11.89 14.99 7.83
N VAL A 444 -12.37 13.81 7.44
CA VAL A 444 -13.62 13.23 7.98
C VAL A 444 -13.52 13.01 9.49
N TYR A 445 -12.38 12.49 9.97
CA TYR A 445 -12.14 12.27 11.39
C TYR A 445 -12.15 13.58 12.19
N VAL A 446 -11.50 14.64 11.70
CA VAL A 446 -11.49 15.97 12.31
C VAL A 446 -12.89 16.55 12.42
N LEU A 447 -13.72 16.41 11.38
CA LEU A 447 -15.11 16.85 11.40
C LEU A 447 -15.93 16.09 12.44
N GLY A 448 -15.84 14.77 12.47
CA GLY A 448 -16.51 13.94 13.49
C GLY A 448 -16.05 14.28 14.90
N TYR A 449 -14.74 14.47 15.09
CA TYR A 449 -14.16 14.85 16.37
C TYR A 449 -14.64 16.27 16.82
N GLY A 450 -14.81 17.19 15.90
CA GLY A 450 -15.38 18.52 16.16
C GLY A 450 -16.85 18.45 16.61
N ILE A 451 -17.64 17.53 16.04
CA ILE A 451 -19.02 17.28 16.48
C ILE A 451 -19.04 16.77 17.93
N ILE A 452 -18.19 15.77 18.24
CA ILE A 452 -18.06 15.22 19.60
C ILE A 452 -17.66 16.33 20.58
N TYR A 453 -16.69 17.18 20.21
CA TYR A 453 -16.29 18.34 21.00
C TYR A 453 -17.48 19.25 21.32
N ARG A 454 -18.32 19.56 20.33
CA ARG A 454 -19.48 20.45 20.52
C ARG A 454 -20.50 19.88 21.54
N PHE A 455 -20.75 18.56 21.48
CA PHE A 455 -21.66 17.88 22.43
C PHE A 455 -21.06 17.80 23.83
N THR A 456 -19.84 17.33 23.95
CA THR A 456 -19.19 17.13 25.25
C THR A 456 -18.91 18.46 25.96
N SER A 457 -18.53 19.49 25.23
CA SER A 457 -18.31 20.84 25.73
C SER A 457 -19.58 21.45 26.33
N ARG A 458 -20.77 21.21 25.72
CA ARG A 458 -22.05 21.65 26.30
C ARG A 458 -22.35 20.98 27.64
N THR A 459 -22.10 19.70 27.76
CA THR A 459 -22.29 18.93 29.02
C THR A 459 -21.35 19.45 30.10
N TYR A 460 -20.08 19.70 29.76
CA TYR A 460 -19.11 20.28 30.68
C TYR A 460 -19.57 21.63 31.23
N TYR A 461 -20.03 22.55 30.35
CA TYR A 461 -20.54 23.87 30.79
C TYR A 461 -21.74 23.77 31.72
N ARG A 462 -22.62 22.79 31.51
CA ARG A 462 -23.77 22.58 32.38
C ARG A 462 -23.36 22.12 33.79
N ILE A 463 -22.27 21.35 33.92
CA ILE A 463 -21.75 20.86 35.19
C ILE A 463 -21.03 21.96 35.96
N VAL A 464 -20.24 22.79 35.27
CA VAL A 464 -19.40 23.81 35.90
C VAL A 464 -20.22 25.01 36.37
N ARG A 465 -21.34 25.28 35.75
CA ARG A 465 -22.29 26.33 36.11
C ARG A 465 -23.16 25.92 37.30
#